data_828bc31fb8e81b6c2728bcff28ddabd3
#
_entry.id   828bc31fb8e81b6c2728bcff28ddabd3
#
_cell.length_a   1.000
_cell.length_b   1.000
_cell.length_c   1.000
_cell.angle_alpha   90.00
_cell.angle_beta   90.00
_cell.angle_gamma   90.00
#
_symmetry.space_group_name_H-M   'P 1'
#
loop_
_entity.id
_entity.type
_entity.pdbx_description
1 polymer ?
#
loop_
_entity_poly.entity_id
_entity_poly.type
_entity_poly.pdbx_seq_one_letter_code
_entity_poly.pdbx_strand_id
1 'polypeptide(L)'
;MGRTDVPGYSLDKEGNFWIDNYNLAKPFSNFFTGIAGTRGIPMWVFYVNRGQVIASFGTESKDKAIMEFQPANKAYRLTSLQGFRTFLKARRGSKTVYWEPFQNYLPGTDFRKFQRMSISPHDLTLTEINLDMGLEIRVNYFTMPEEPYSALVRRVTVINKGKKF
;
A
#
# COMPACT_ATOMS: atom_id res chain seq x y z
N MET A 1 -14.54 -8.32 -17.48
CA MET A 1 -14.69 -7.28 -16.45
C MET A 1 -14.19 -5.99 -17.07
N GLY A 2 -15.11 -5.06 -17.37
CA GLY A 2 -14.76 -3.81 -18.04
C GLY A 2 -13.81 -2.96 -17.20
N ARG A 3 -12.86 -2.32 -17.84
CA ARG A 3 -11.92 -1.37 -17.23
C ARG A 3 -12.76 -0.15 -16.78
N THR A 4 -13.11 -0.08 -15.51
CA THR A 4 -13.66 1.16 -14.95
C THR A 4 -12.48 2.05 -14.59
N ASP A 5 -12.22 3.06 -15.41
CA ASP A 5 -11.19 4.09 -15.16
C ASP A 5 -11.63 5.07 -14.04
N VAL A 6 -12.57 4.66 -13.21
CA VAL A 6 -13.18 5.46 -12.14
C VAL A 6 -12.94 4.76 -10.81
N PRO A 7 -12.59 5.49 -9.74
CA PRO A 7 -12.50 4.89 -8.41
C PRO A 7 -13.87 4.41 -7.95
N GLY A 8 -13.91 3.19 -7.38
CA GLY A 8 -15.08 2.64 -6.72
C GLY A 8 -14.91 2.69 -5.20
N TYR A 9 -16.00 2.92 -4.46
CA TYR A 9 -15.99 2.99 -3.01
C TYR A 9 -17.01 2.02 -2.43
N SER A 10 -16.62 1.28 -1.40
CA SER A 10 -17.52 0.36 -0.70
C SER A 10 -17.13 0.19 0.76
N LEU A 11 -18.09 -0.18 1.59
CA LEU A 11 -17.88 -0.59 2.97
C LEU A 11 -18.35 -2.04 3.08
N ASP A 12 -17.51 -2.92 3.65
CA ASP A 12 -17.90 -4.30 3.90
C ASP A 12 -18.64 -4.46 5.24
N LYS A 13 -19.09 -5.69 5.51
CA LYS A 13 -19.84 -5.99 6.73
C LYS A 13 -18.99 -5.93 7.99
N GLU A 14 -17.68 -6.08 7.84
CA GLU A 14 -16.67 -6.00 8.89
C GLU A 14 -16.25 -4.56 9.20
N GLY A 15 -16.76 -3.58 8.43
CA GLY A 15 -16.44 -2.15 8.60
C GLY A 15 -15.17 -1.71 7.90
N ASN A 16 -14.59 -2.52 7.00
CA ASN A 16 -13.44 -2.09 6.20
C ASN A 16 -13.92 -1.24 5.02
N PHE A 17 -13.24 -0.12 4.81
CA PHE A 17 -13.49 0.75 3.67
C PHE A 17 -12.59 0.39 2.49
N TRP A 18 -13.20 0.14 1.34
CA TRP A 18 -12.51 -0.29 0.13
C TRP A 18 -12.53 0.81 -0.92
N ILE A 19 -11.38 1.05 -1.56
CA ILE A 19 -11.25 1.98 -2.67
C ILE A 19 -10.64 1.23 -3.84
N ASP A 20 -11.45 0.93 -4.85
CA ASP A 20 -10.98 0.38 -6.12
C ASP A 20 -10.33 1.48 -6.94
N ASN A 21 -9.22 1.16 -7.62
CA ASN A 21 -8.42 2.10 -8.38
C ASN A 21 -8.05 3.36 -7.56
N TYR A 22 -7.62 3.16 -6.32
CA TYR A 22 -7.35 4.23 -5.35
C TYR A 22 -6.39 5.32 -5.85
N ASN A 23 -5.46 4.98 -6.77
CA ASN A 23 -4.55 5.95 -7.37
C ASN A 23 -5.25 6.95 -8.31
N LEU A 24 -6.49 6.66 -8.74
CA LEU A 24 -7.34 7.54 -9.54
C LEU A 24 -8.31 8.38 -8.68
N ALA A 25 -8.44 8.06 -7.41
CA ALA A 25 -9.25 8.83 -6.48
C ALA A 25 -8.67 10.22 -6.25
N LYS A 26 -9.53 11.18 -5.87
CA LYS A 26 -9.05 12.51 -5.47
C LYS A 26 -7.99 12.36 -4.37
N PRO A 27 -6.93 13.21 -4.39
CA PRO A 27 -5.90 13.17 -3.35
C PRO A 27 -6.50 13.26 -1.95
N PHE A 28 -6.14 12.32 -1.09
CA PHE A 28 -6.47 12.36 0.33
C PHE A 28 -5.30 11.82 1.17
N SER A 29 -5.33 12.17 2.43
CA SER A 29 -4.43 11.65 3.46
C SER A 29 -5.22 11.30 4.70
N ASN A 30 -4.75 10.32 5.44
CA ASN A 30 -5.36 9.92 6.70
C ASN A 30 -4.31 9.21 7.58
N PHE A 31 -4.73 8.85 8.78
CA PHE A 31 -3.94 8.10 9.74
C PHE A 31 -4.64 6.79 10.09
N PHE A 32 -3.87 5.76 10.37
CA PHE A 32 -4.30 4.69 11.25
C PHE A 32 -3.36 4.62 12.46
N THR A 33 -3.87 4.08 13.54
CA THR A 33 -3.16 4.04 14.81
C THR A 33 -2.99 2.61 15.28
N GLY A 34 -2.10 2.39 16.23
CA GLY A 34 -1.92 1.12 16.89
C GLY A 34 -1.20 1.29 18.20
N ILE A 35 -1.18 0.22 18.97
CA ILE A 35 -0.43 0.13 20.23
C ILE A 35 0.67 -0.88 20.01
N ALA A 36 1.91 -0.45 20.21
CA ALA A 36 3.09 -1.29 20.08
C ALA A 36 3.85 -1.39 21.39
N GLY A 37 4.62 -2.45 21.53
CA GLY A 37 5.43 -2.72 22.72
C GLY A 37 4.62 -3.23 23.90
N THR A 38 5.30 -3.92 24.80
CA THR A 38 4.71 -4.51 26.04
C THR A 38 4.18 -3.45 27.02
N ARG A 39 4.60 -2.20 26.86
CA ARG A 39 4.17 -1.06 27.69
C ARG A 39 3.11 -0.18 27.04
N GLY A 40 2.51 -0.63 25.95
CA GLY A 40 1.44 0.11 25.28
C GLY A 40 1.88 1.41 24.64
N ILE A 41 2.97 1.41 23.86
CA ILE A 41 3.47 2.61 23.15
C ILE A 41 2.52 2.94 22.01
N PRO A 42 1.86 4.12 22.01
CA PRO A 42 0.99 4.51 20.90
C PRO A 42 1.82 4.76 19.64
N MET A 43 1.35 4.23 18.53
CA MET A 43 1.92 4.48 17.19
C MET A 43 0.90 5.17 16.30
N TRP A 44 1.39 6.03 15.43
CA TRP A 44 0.64 6.64 14.35
C TRP A 44 1.30 6.32 13.01
N VAL A 45 0.47 6.09 12.00
CA VAL A 45 0.90 5.84 10.63
C VAL A 45 0.14 6.77 9.71
N PHE A 46 0.85 7.67 9.04
CA PHE A 46 0.32 8.64 8.09
C PHE A 46 0.43 8.08 6.67
N TYR A 47 -0.68 8.09 5.94
CA TYR A 47 -0.72 7.58 4.59
C TYR A 47 -1.46 8.51 3.62
N VAL A 48 -1.18 8.35 2.33
CA VAL A 48 -1.81 9.04 1.21
C VAL A 48 -2.23 8.01 0.17
N ASN A 49 -3.22 8.34 -0.67
CA ASN A 49 -3.69 7.40 -1.70
C ASN A 49 -2.81 7.40 -2.96
N ARG A 50 -1.50 7.22 -2.81
CA ARG A 50 -0.57 7.20 -3.94
C ARG A 50 0.58 6.21 -3.73
N GLY A 51 0.93 5.45 -4.78
CA GLY A 51 1.99 4.45 -4.71
C GLY A 51 1.69 3.39 -3.64
N GLN A 52 2.66 3.08 -2.79
CA GLN A 52 2.48 2.17 -1.66
C GLN A 52 2.11 2.88 -0.35
N VAL A 53 1.50 4.02 -0.45
CA VAL A 53 0.69 4.81 0.46
C VAL A 53 1.35 5.34 1.73
N ILE A 54 2.24 4.61 2.39
CA ILE A 54 2.84 5.06 3.67
C ILE A 54 3.76 6.25 3.40
N ALA A 55 3.43 7.37 4.03
CA ALA A 55 4.16 8.62 3.90
C ALA A 55 5.05 8.91 5.11
N SER A 56 4.59 8.53 6.33
CA SER A 56 5.33 8.71 7.57
C SER A 56 4.76 7.82 8.67
N PHE A 57 5.52 7.54 9.70
CA PHE A 57 5.03 6.89 10.92
C PHE A 57 5.96 7.19 12.09
N GLY A 58 5.43 7.06 13.30
CA GLY A 58 6.17 7.32 14.53
C GLY A 58 5.40 6.92 15.77
N THR A 59 5.93 7.31 16.91
CA THR A 59 5.36 7.02 18.22
C THR A 59 4.91 8.31 18.91
N GLU A 60 3.91 8.22 19.76
CA GLU A 60 3.42 9.28 20.66
C GLU A 60 3.06 10.60 19.95
N SER A 61 4.02 11.30 19.37
CA SER A 61 3.84 12.61 18.73
C SER A 61 4.57 12.72 17.40
N LYS A 62 4.29 13.77 16.63
CA LYS A 62 4.98 14.08 15.36
C LYS A 62 6.50 14.26 15.52
N ASP A 63 6.94 14.65 16.73
CA ASP A 63 8.35 14.90 17.02
C ASP A 63 9.13 13.59 17.30
N LYS A 64 8.40 12.49 17.47
CA LYS A 64 8.95 11.12 17.59
C LYS A 64 8.69 10.30 16.34
N ALA A 65 8.86 10.91 15.18
CA ALA A 65 8.74 10.23 13.90
C ALA A 65 9.92 9.25 13.70
N ILE A 66 9.61 8.01 13.30
CA ILE A 66 10.58 7.02 12.83
C ILE A 66 10.87 7.26 11.35
N MET A 67 9.83 7.59 10.58
CA MET A 67 9.95 8.12 9.24
C MET A 67 9.40 9.56 9.25
N GLU A 68 10.20 10.50 8.78
CA GLU A 68 9.95 11.95 8.87
C GLU A 68 8.53 12.33 8.44
N PHE A 69 7.86 13.10 9.29
CA PHE A 69 6.54 13.64 8.99
C PHE A 69 6.64 14.81 8.02
N GLN A 70 5.86 14.76 6.96
CA GLN A 70 5.79 15.83 5.96
C GLN A 70 4.34 16.30 5.76
N PRO A 71 4.11 17.58 5.41
CA PRO A 71 2.77 18.05 5.06
C PRO A 71 2.12 17.21 3.96
N ALA A 72 0.81 17.03 4.04
CA ALA A 72 0.04 16.12 3.19
C ALA A 72 0.27 16.33 1.68
N ASN A 73 0.37 17.58 1.23
CA ASN A 73 0.62 17.91 -0.18
C ASN A 73 2.02 17.48 -0.65
N LYS A 74 3.03 17.58 0.22
CA LYS A 74 4.40 17.12 -0.06
C LYS A 74 4.46 15.61 -0.01
N ALA A 75 3.90 14.99 1.04
CA ALA A 75 3.76 13.55 1.20
C ALA A 75 3.10 12.91 -0.03
N TYR A 76 1.98 13.45 -0.51
CA TYR A 76 1.28 12.95 -1.68
C TYR A 76 2.16 12.95 -2.94
N ARG A 77 3.01 13.96 -3.15
CA ARG A 77 3.90 14.01 -4.32
C ARG A 77 5.07 13.04 -4.21
N LEU A 78 5.61 12.85 -3.01
CA LEU A 78 6.87 12.14 -2.81
C LEU A 78 6.71 10.66 -2.49
N THR A 79 5.57 10.24 -1.92
CA THR A 79 5.37 8.85 -1.44
C THR A 79 5.59 7.81 -2.53
N SER A 80 5.22 8.08 -3.78
CA SER A 80 5.45 7.16 -4.89
C SER A 80 6.92 7.03 -5.30
N LEU A 81 7.78 7.94 -4.89
CA LEU A 81 9.21 7.99 -5.24
C LEU A 81 10.11 7.64 -4.05
N GLN A 82 9.78 8.17 -2.87
CA GLN A 82 10.60 8.08 -1.65
C GLN A 82 10.01 7.14 -0.59
N GLY A 83 8.73 6.74 -0.71
CA GLY A 83 8.09 5.80 0.20
C GLY A 83 8.51 4.36 -0.04
N PHE A 84 7.77 3.43 0.56
CA PHE A 84 7.99 2.00 0.32
C PHE A 84 7.73 1.63 -1.14
N ARG A 85 8.59 0.78 -1.68
CA ARG A 85 8.50 0.30 -3.07
C ARG A 85 8.74 -1.21 -3.12
N THR A 86 8.20 -1.86 -4.15
CA THR A 86 8.38 -3.28 -4.43
C THR A 86 8.81 -3.42 -5.88
N PHE A 87 9.89 -4.15 -6.12
CA PHE A 87 10.38 -4.44 -7.47
C PHE A 87 10.35 -5.93 -7.69
N LEU A 88 9.75 -6.34 -8.80
CA LEU A 88 9.63 -7.74 -9.17
C LEU A 88 10.33 -8.00 -10.50
N LYS A 89 11.06 -9.10 -10.53
CA LYS A 89 11.63 -9.68 -11.74
C LYS A 89 10.94 -11.03 -11.96
N ALA A 90 10.12 -11.13 -12.97
CA ALA A 90 9.45 -12.37 -13.35
C ALA A 90 10.07 -12.92 -14.63
N ARG A 91 10.26 -14.24 -14.68
CA ARG A 91 10.75 -14.96 -15.85
C ARG A 91 9.68 -15.94 -16.35
N ARG A 92 9.39 -15.87 -17.65
CA ARG A 92 8.50 -16.79 -18.34
C ARG A 92 9.20 -17.34 -19.59
N GLY A 93 9.64 -18.58 -19.52
CA GLY A 93 10.51 -19.14 -20.56
C GLY A 93 11.80 -18.35 -20.69
N SER A 94 12.10 -17.86 -21.89
CA SER A 94 13.26 -16.98 -22.17
C SER A 94 13.01 -15.50 -21.87
N LYS A 95 11.75 -15.09 -21.69
CA LYS A 95 11.38 -13.69 -21.48
C LYS A 95 11.49 -13.30 -20.01
N THR A 96 12.21 -12.22 -19.73
CA THR A 96 12.25 -11.58 -18.41
C THR A 96 11.45 -10.27 -18.46
N VAL A 97 10.60 -10.08 -17.44
CA VAL A 97 9.78 -8.87 -17.26
C VAL A 97 10.10 -8.26 -15.90
N TYR A 98 10.28 -6.96 -15.88
CA TYR A 98 10.43 -6.17 -14.66
C TYR A 98 9.12 -5.43 -14.40
N TRP A 99 8.68 -5.43 -13.15
CA TRP A 99 7.44 -4.81 -12.74
C TRP A 99 7.58 -4.16 -11.38
N GLU A 100 7.14 -2.91 -11.28
CA GLU A 100 6.95 -2.21 -10.03
C GLU A 100 5.45 -2.06 -9.78
N PRO A 101 4.86 -2.88 -8.87
CA PRO A 101 3.45 -2.76 -8.52
C PRO A 101 3.15 -1.40 -7.88
N PHE A 102 1.87 -0.99 -8.02
CA PHE A 102 1.32 0.26 -7.47
C PHE A 102 1.89 1.55 -8.09
N GLN A 103 2.71 1.45 -9.14
CA GLN A 103 3.17 2.58 -9.93
C GLN A 103 2.27 2.81 -11.14
N ASN A 104 1.80 4.07 -11.29
CA ASN A 104 0.95 4.50 -12.39
C ASN A 104 1.59 5.60 -13.25
N TYR A 105 2.79 6.04 -12.88
CA TYR A 105 3.42 7.26 -13.41
C TYR A 105 4.73 7.01 -14.15
N LEU A 106 5.20 5.77 -14.18
CA LEU A 106 6.43 5.42 -14.89
C LEU A 106 6.12 4.93 -16.31
N PRO A 107 6.87 5.37 -17.34
CA PRO A 107 6.78 4.81 -18.69
C PRO A 107 7.01 3.30 -18.68
N GLY A 108 6.31 2.56 -19.56
CA GLY A 108 6.46 1.10 -19.64
C GLY A 108 5.70 0.30 -18.59
N THR A 109 4.80 0.94 -17.86
CA THR A 109 3.93 0.28 -16.85
C THR A 109 2.52 0.02 -17.38
N ASP A 110 2.34 -0.09 -18.68
CA ASP A 110 1.03 -0.22 -19.38
C ASP A 110 0.42 -1.63 -19.26
N PHE A 111 0.68 -2.31 -18.16
CA PHE A 111 0.00 -3.56 -17.86
C PHE A 111 -1.48 -3.31 -17.57
N ARG A 112 -2.33 -4.22 -18.03
CA ARG A 112 -3.73 -4.28 -17.57
C ARG A 112 -3.71 -4.71 -16.11
N LYS A 113 -4.14 -3.79 -15.24
CA LYS A 113 -4.06 -3.98 -13.79
C LYS A 113 -5.34 -3.51 -13.10
N PHE A 114 -5.59 -4.09 -11.95
CA PHE A 114 -6.60 -3.66 -11.00
C PHE A 114 -5.94 -3.38 -9.68
N GLN A 115 -6.26 -2.27 -9.06
CA GLN A 115 -5.69 -1.85 -7.78
C GLN A 115 -6.80 -1.62 -6.77
N ARG A 116 -6.57 -2.01 -5.53
CA ARG A 116 -7.49 -1.81 -4.41
C ARG A 116 -6.73 -1.41 -3.17
N MET A 117 -7.28 -0.46 -2.42
CA MET A 117 -6.89 -0.13 -1.06
C MET A 117 -8.01 -0.58 -0.12
N SER A 118 -7.67 -1.30 0.92
CA SER A 118 -8.55 -1.65 2.03
C SER A 118 -8.06 -0.97 3.30
N ILE A 119 -8.93 -0.25 3.95
CA ILE A 119 -8.64 0.53 5.15
C ILE A 119 -9.48 -0.03 6.29
N SER A 120 -8.81 -0.51 7.34
CA SER A 120 -9.42 -0.87 8.60
C SER A 120 -8.98 0.10 9.71
N PRO A 121 -9.55 0.04 10.92
CA PRO A 121 -9.13 0.93 12.00
C PRO A 121 -7.67 0.80 12.42
N HIS A 122 -7.02 -0.34 12.17
CA HIS A 122 -5.70 -0.68 12.70
C HIS A 122 -4.73 -1.23 11.66
N ASP A 123 -5.17 -1.41 10.42
CA ASP A 123 -4.31 -1.87 9.32
C ASP A 123 -4.71 -1.26 7.98
N LEU A 124 -3.86 -1.41 7.00
CA LEU A 124 -4.10 -0.98 5.64
C LEU A 124 -3.53 -2.01 4.67
N THR A 125 -4.35 -2.47 3.74
CA THR A 125 -3.94 -3.44 2.72
C THR A 125 -4.08 -2.87 1.32
N LEU A 126 -3.02 -3.00 0.53
CA LEU A 126 -3.02 -2.73 -0.90
C LEU A 126 -3.04 -4.03 -1.66
N THR A 127 -3.81 -4.09 -2.73
CA THR A 127 -3.81 -5.20 -3.68
C THR A 127 -3.63 -4.67 -5.09
N GLU A 128 -2.68 -5.23 -5.83
CA GLU A 128 -2.62 -5.04 -7.29
C GLU A 128 -2.63 -6.38 -7.99
N ILE A 129 -3.52 -6.53 -8.96
CA ILE A 129 -3.58 -7.68 -9.86
C ILE A 129 -3.06 -7.23 -11.22
N ASN A 130 -1.95 -7.82 -11.65
CA ASN A 130 -1.44 -7.68 -13.01
C ASN A 130 -2.06 -8.78 -13.87
N LEU A 131 -3.00 -8.39 -14.73
CA LEU A 131 -3.78 -9.33 -15.55
C LEU A 131 -2.95 -9.94 -16.69
N ASP A 132 -1.92 -9.24 -17.15
CA ASP A 132 -1.07 -9.72 -18.25
C ASP A 132 -0.03 -10.75 -17.75
N MET A 133 0.39 -10.62 -16.49
CA MET A 133 1.32 -11.55 -15.85
C MET A 133 0.59 -12.66 -15.08
N GLY A 134 -0.68 -12.49 -14.75
CA GLY A 134 -1.42 -13.39 -13.87
C GLY A 134 -0.90 -13.40 -12.44
N LEU A 135 -0.35 -12.27 -11.97
CA LEU A 135 0.20 -12.13 -10.62
C LEU A 135 -0.65 -11.15 -9.80
N GLU A 136 -0.83 -11.48 -8.53
CA GLU A 136 -1.41 -10.60 -7.53
C GLU A 136 -0.36 -10.30 -6.46
N ILE A 137 -0.22 -9.01 -6.13
CA ILE A 137 0.61 -8.53 -5.02
C ILE A 137 -0.30 -7.93 -3.97
N ARG A 138 -0.13 -8.38 -2.73
CA ARG A 138 -0.72 -7.75 -1.55
C ARG A 138 0.36 -7.16 -0.68
N VAL A 139 0.15 -5.95 -0.22
CA VAL A 139 1.00 -5.28 0.76
C VAL A 139 0.11 -4.88 1.93
N ASN A 140 0.33 -5.50 3.09
CA ASN A 140 -0.40 -5.20 4.30
C ASN A 140 0.51 -4.48 5.29
N TYR A 141 0.02 -3.38 5.86
CA TYR A 141 0.68 -2.57 6.87
C TYR A 141 -0.08 -2.63 8.18
N PHE A 142 0.61 -2.93 9.27
CA PHE A 142 0.06 -2.92 10.62
C PHE A 142 1.17 -2.62 11.64
N THR A 143 0.80 -2.15 12.82
CA THR A 143 1.74 -1.95 13.93
C THR A 143 1.97 -3.25 14.67
N MET A 144 3.21 -3.52 15.09
CA MET A 144 3.56 -4.74 15.83
C MET A 144 3.07 -4.63 17.26
N PRO A 145 2.13 -5.49 17.71
CA PRO A 145 1.69 -5.51 19.10
C PRO A 145 2.67 -6.32 19.95
N GLU A 146 2.65 -6.07 21.28
CA GLU A 146 3.27 -6.90 22.33
C GLU A 146 4.80 -7.10 22.25
N GLU A 147 5.49 -6.49 21.32
CA GLU A 147 6.94 -6.54 21.22
C GLU A 147 7.60 -5.44 22.08
N PRO A 148 8.85 -5.62 22.56
CA PRO A 148 9.52 -4.61 23.40
C PRO A 148 9.93 -3.32 22.64
N TYR A 149 9.64 -3.24 21.37
CA TYR A 149 9.95 -2.11 20.47
C TYR A 149 8.73 -1.74 19.62
N SER A 150 8.70 -0.50 19.16
CA SER A 150 7.67 -0.01 18.25
C SER A 150 8.07 -0.26 16.81
N ALA A 151 7.24 -0.92 16.02
CA ALA A 151 7.50 -1.21 14.62
C ALA A 151 6.24 -1.12 13.76
N LEU A 152 6.39 -0.58 12.56
CA LEU A 152 5.44 -0.75 11.47
C LEU A 152 5.87 -1.97 10.65
N VAL A 153 5.00 -2.96 10.59
CA VAL A 153 5.19 -4.14 9.74
C VAL A 153 4.68 -3.88 8.35
N ARG A 154 5.47 -4.23 7.36
CA ARG A 154 5.09 -4.28 5.95
C ARG A 154 5.22 -5.71 5.45
N ARG A 155 4.10 -6.41 5.29
CA ARG A 155 4.04 -7.77 4.77
C ARG A 155 3.68 -7.76 3.29
N VAL A 156 4.56 -8.31 2.46
CA VAL A 156 4.33 -8.45 1.01
C VAL A 156 4.03 -9.90 0.70
N THR A 157 2.90 -10.13 0.03
CA THR A 157 2.48 -11.46 -0.44
C THR A 157 2.38 -11.45 -1.96
N VAL A 158 3.03 -12.42 -2.61
CA VAL A 158 2.97 -12.64 -4.06
C VAL A 158 2.12 -13.87 -4.32
N ILE A 159 1.07 -13.73 -5.12
CA ILE A 159 0.14 -14.82 -5.44
C ILE A 159 0.14 -15.02 -6.95
N ASN A 160 0.40 -16.25 -7.38
CA ASN A 160 0.25 -16.64 -8.77
C ASN A 160 -1.23 -16.96 -9.06
N LYS A 161 -1.89 -16.17 -9.92
CA LYS A 161 -3.27 -16.35 -10.38
C LYS A 161 -3.34 -17.02 -11.75
N GLY A 162 -2.22 -17.15 -12.43
CA GLY A 162 -2.13 -17.77 -13.75
C GLY A 162 -2.22 -19.30 -13.65
N LYS A 163 -2.82 -19.94 -14.66
CA LYS A 163 -2.70 -21.38 -14.84
C LYS A 163 -1.26 -21.67 -15.23
N LYS A 164 -0.50 -22.28 -14.32
CA LYS A 164 0.91 -22.72 -14.45
C LYS A 164 1.82 -21.82 -15.30
N PHE A 165 2.74 -21.15 -14.63
CA PHE A 165 3.97 -20.70 -15.29
C PHE A 165 4.78 -21.89 -15.77
#